data_e233ab70c4172525ee89ad160bb70786
#
_entry.id   e233ab70c4172525ee89ad160bb70786
#
_cell.length_a   1.000
_cell.length_b   1.000
_cell.length_c   1.000
_cell.angle_alpha   90.00
_cell.angle_beta   90.00
_cell.angle_gamma   90.00
#
_symmetry.space_group_name_H-M   'P 1'
#
loop_
_entity.id
_entity.type
_entity.pdbx_description
1 polymer ?
#
loop_
_entity_poly.entity_id
_entity_poly.type
_entity_poly.pdbx_seq_one_letter_code
_entity_poly.pdbx_strand_id
1 'polypeptide(L)'
;MVECTFETKCWENDYKLMLNTDHIEKMIRNCNYNFKRKQVIINNVKDETIVCNLAQNLKDRGVIDEYYVSSQYADEAIRTFDVADRFKGGYNYSISEIVGILKCETKYLLHFSSDSYIAKEFAESTWIAEAIDIMEHDESIIVANPTWNDHTHRGYNPFRRHRYNWSEAESESFGRIGNFYLGQGFSDQCYLINTNYFKNKIYNYNHPDSNRYPEYGGELFEKKCDSYMRVNSKYRITSTTVGYISKNIKKDQYILEKLHLKWDL
;
A
#
# COMPACT_ATOMS: atom_id res chain seq x y z
N MET A 1 -12.68 -5.89 18.11
CA MET A 1 -12.13 -5.73 16.74
C MET A 1 -10.66 -5.39 16.91
N VAL A 2 -9.78 -6.05 16.18
CA VAL A 2 -8.33 -5.79 16.27
C VAL A 2 -8.01 -4.43 15.66
N GLU A 3 -7.12 -3.68 16.30
CA GLU A 3 -6.80 -2.32 15.87
C GLU A 3 -5.93 -2.33 14.60
N CYS A 4 -6.37 -1.55 13.59
CA CYS A 4 -5.68 -1.36 12.32
C CYS A 4 -5.63 0.13 11.97
N THR A 5 -4.51 0.57 11.42
CA THR A 5 -4.34 1.90 10.82
C THR A 5 -4.54 1.81 9.32
N PHE A 6 -5.33 2.72 8.76
CA PHE A 6 -5.34 3.00 7.32
C PHE A 6 -4.23 3.98 6.98
N GLU A 7 -3.49 3.70 5.92
CA GLU A 7 -2.46 4.58 5.40
C GLU A 7 -2.54 4.72 3.88
N THR A 8 -2.29 5.92 3.41
CA THR A 8 -1.95 6.18 2.02
C THR A 8 -0.84 7.22 1.94
N LYS A 9 -0.28 7.40 0.76
CA LYS A 9 0.77 8.40 0.52
C LYS A 9 0.35 9.35 -0.60
N CYS A 10 0.98 10.51 -0.65
CA CYS A 10 0.92 11.40 -1.80
C CYS A 10 2.29 11.98 -2.12
N TRP A 11 2.48 12.42 -3.35
CA TRP A 11 3.70 13.04 -3.84
C TRP A 11 3.40 14.19 -4.80
N GLU A 12 4.44 14.83 -5.36
CA GLU A 12 4.31 16.04 -6.18
C GLU A 12 3.26 15.97 -7.30
N ASN A 13 3.09 14.81 -7.93
CA ASN A 13 2.21 14.73 -9.10
C ASN A 13 0.76 14.34 -8.78
N ASP A 14 0.46 13.93 -7.55
CA ASP A 14 -0.87 13.44 -7.18
C ASP A 14 -1.49 14.07 -5.93
N TYR A 15 -0.72 14.87 -5.15
CA TYR A 15 -1.23 15.44 -3.91
C TYR A 15 -2.54 16.24 -4.10
N LYS A 16 -2.75 16.85 -5.26
CA LYS A 16 -3.99 17.60 -5.55
C LYS A 16 -5.19 16.66 -5.64
N LEU A 17 -5.03 15.51 -6.30
CA LEU A 17 -6.05 14.48 -6.35
C LEU A 17 -6.29 13.91 -4.95
N MET A 18 -5.22 13.53 -4.27
CA MET A 18 -5.30 12.87 -2.96
C MET A 18 -5.91 13.78 -1.89
N LEU A 19 -5.44 15.03 -1.79
CA LEU A 19 -5.74 15.89 -0.64
C LEU A 19 -6.80 16.95 -0.92
N ASN A 20 -7.11 17.27 -2.19
CA ASN A 20 -8.06 18.33 -2.55
C ASN A 20 -9.36 17.80 -3.17
N THR A 21 -9.61 16.50 -3.06
CA THR A 21 -10.86 15.85 -3.50
C THR A 21 -11.36 14.90 -2.41
N ASP A 22 -12.45 14.17 -2.70
CA ASP A 22 -12.97 13.11 -1.81
C ASP A 22 -12.30 11.73 -2.01
N HIS A 23 -11.13 11.70 -2.66
CA HIS A 23 -10.45 10.46 -3.04
C HIS A 23 -10.12 9.58 -1.82
N ILE A 24 -9.45 10.15 -0.80
CA ILE A 24 -9.10 9.41 0.43
C ILE A 24 -10.36 8.94 1.18
N GLU A 25 -11.40 9.77 1.24
CA GLU A 25 -12.68 9.39 1.85
C GLU A 25 -13.28 8.15 1.18
N LYS A 26 -13.23 8.11 -0.15
CA LYS A 26 -13.69 6.96 -0.94
C LYS A 26 -12.82 5.74 -0.73
N MET A 27 -11.49 5.90 -0.71
CA MET A 27 -10.55 4.80 -0.41
C MET A 27 -10.87 4.16 0.94
N ILE A 28 -11.03 4.97 1.99
CA ILE A 28 -11.36 4.50 3.34
C ILE A 28 -12.72 3.79 3.36
N ARG A 29 -13.73 4.40 2.76
CA ARG A 29 -15.08 3.82 2.71
C ARG A 29 -15.12 2.47 2.00
N ASN A 30 -14.40 2.32 0.88
CA ASN A 30 -14.39 1.09 0.10
C ASN A 30 -13.65 -0.06 0.81
N CYS A 31 -12.90 0.21 1.87
CA CYS A 31 -12.27 -0.81 2.70
C CYS A 31 -13.26 -1.54 3.62
N ASN A 32 -14.45 -1.00 3.87
CA ASN A 32 -15.45 -1.58 4.80
C ASN A 32 -14.86 -2.03 6.15
N TYR A 33 -13.99 -1.21 6.73
CA TYR A 33 -13.32 -1.50 7.99
C TYR A 33 -13.29 -0.28 8.90
N ASN A 34 -13.51 -0.49 10.20
CA ASN A 34 -13.42 0.59 11.19
C ASN A 34 -11.97 0.77 11.65
N PHE A 35 -11.24 1.63 10.97
CA PHE A 35 -9.85 1.90 11.30
C PHE A 35 -9.73 2.68 12.61
N LYS A 36 -8.80 2.26 13.45
CA LYS A 36 -8.46 2.95 14.70
C LYS A 36 -7.81 4.31 14.42
N ARG A 37 -7.02 4.38 13.36
CA ARG A 37 -6.30 5.56 12.91
C ARG A 37 -6.22 5.59 11.38
N LYS A 38 -6.23 6.79 10.83
CA LYS A 38 -6.09 7.05 9.40
C LYS A 38 -4.98 8.07 9.21
N GLN A 39 -3.94 7.72 8.46
CA GLN A 39 -2.77 8.58 8.27
C GLN A 39 -2.40 8.73 6.79
N VAL A 40 -1.77 9.86 6.47
CA VAL A 40 -1.24 10.16 5.14
C VAL A 40 0.25 10.47 5.22
N ILE A 41 1.04 9.85 4.34
CA ILE A 41 2.48 10.15 4.22
C ILE A 41 2.69 11.07 3.02
N ILE A 42 3.22 12.26 3.28
CA ILE A 42 3.60 13.25 2.26
C ILE A 42 5.05 12.98 1.86
N ASN A 43 5.27 12.62 0.60
CA ASN A 43 6.59 12.21 0.10
C ASN A 43 7.00 12.99 -1.15
N ASN A 44 8.24 13.46 -1.23
CA ASN A 44 8.84 14.07 -2.42
C ASN A 44 7.97 15.19 -3.05
N VAL A 45 7.55 16.15 -2.25
CA VAL A 45 6.82 17.35 -2.70
C VAL A 45 7.75 18.57 -2.74
N LYS A 46 7.48 19.51 -3.65
CA LYS A 46 8.28 20.73 -3.82
C LYS A 46 7.91 21.79 -2.79
N ASP A 47 6.62 21.95 -2.50
CA ASP A 47 6.10 22.93 -1.55
C ASP A 47 5.38 22.20 -0.43
N GLU A 48 6.12 21.89 0.63
CA GLU A 48 5.58 21.20 1.82
C GLU A 48 4.47 22.04 2.49
N THR A 49 4.56 23.37 2.46
CA THR A 49 3.59 24.25 3.11
C THR A 49 2.20 24.11 2.47
N ILE A 50 2.13 24.15 1.14
CA ILE A 50 0.86 23.98 0.41
C ILE A 50 0.29 22.58 0.70
N VAL A 51 1.11 21.54 0.60
CA VAL A 51 0.64 20.16 0.76
C VAL A 51 0.21 19.88 2.21
N CYS A 52 0.95 20.37 3.20
CA CYS A 52 0.57 20.27 4.61
C CYS A 52 -0.74 20.99 4.92
N ASN A 53 -0.99 22.18 4.35
CA ASN A 53 -2.26 22.89 4.51
C ASN A 53 -3.45 22.08 3.97
N LEU A 54 -3.29 21.41 2.82
CA LEU A 54 -4.33 20.53 2.27
C LEU A 54 -4.56 19.30 3.16
N ALA A 55 -3.50 18.68 3.66
CA ALA A 55 -3.61 17.57 4.60
C ALA A 55 -4.25 17.98 5.93
N GLN A 56 -3.92 19.20 6.44
CA GLN A 56 -4.56 19.75 7.63
C GLN A 56 -6.06 19.95 7.43
N ASN A 57 -6.51 20.43 6.27
CA ASN A 57 -7.94 20.54 5.97
C ASN A 57 -8.67 19.18 6.02
N LEU A 58 -8.04 18.09 5.57
CA LEU A 58 -8.61 16.74 5.71
C LEU A 58 -8.67 16.29 7.17
N LYS A 59 -7.66 16.64 7.96
CA LYS A 59 -7.63 16.37 9.40
C LYS A 59 -8.72 17.16 10.14
N ASP A 60 -8.87 18.42 9.85
CA ASP A 60 -9.90 19.29 10.46
C ASP A 60 -11.32 18.82 10.13
N ARG A 61 -11.51 18.21 8.96
CA ARG A 61 -12.77 17.56 8.55
C ARG A 61 -12.95 16.14 9.13
N GLY A 62 -11.98 15.60 9.85
CA GLY A 62 -12.02 14.24 10.41
C GLY A 62 -11.90 13.11 9.39
N VAL A 63 -11.45 13.41 8.18
CA VAL A 63 -11.20 12.39 7.14
C VAL A 63 -9.98 11.55 7.50
N ILE A 64 -8.92 12.21 7.95
CA ILE A 64 -7.71 11.59 8.48
C ILE A 64 -7.46 12.04 9.91
N ASP A 65 -6.69 11.28 10.67
CA ASP A 65 -6.32 11.63 12.04
C ASP A 65 -4.95 12.31 12.10
N GLU A 66 -4.02 11.91 11.19
CA GLU A 66 -2.66 12.45 11.13
C GLU A 66 -2.08 12.48 9.70
N TYR A 67 -1.08 13.32 9.52
CA TYR A 67 -0.22 13.27 8.34
C TYR A 67 1.24 13.49 8.74
N TYR A 68 2.17 12.93 7.96
CA TYR A 68 3.60 13.03 8.20
C TYR A 68 4.34 13.35 6.92
N VAL A 69 5.28 14.29 6.99
CA VAL A 69 6.20 14.59 5.88
C VAL A 69 7.40 13.66 6.01
N SER A 70 7.62 12.79 5.01
CA SER A 70 8.66 11.75 5.09
C SER A 70 10.06 12.29 5.31
N SER A 71 10.39 13.45 4.73
CA SER A 71 11.71 14.10 4.92
C SER A 71 12.04 14.41 6.38
N GLN A 72 11.03 14.71 7.19
CA GLN A 72 11.20 15.08 8.61
C GLN A 72 11.50 13.87 9.51
N TYR A 73 11.13 12.66 9.09
CA TYR A 73 11.26 11.43 9.88
C TYR A 73 12.15 10.37 9.24
N ALA A 74 12.69 10.65 8.05
CA ALA A 74 13.48 9.72 7.28
C ALA A 74 14.71 9.17 8.02
N ASP A 75 15.50 10.06 8.63
CA ASP A 75 16.71 9.66 9.37
C ASP A 75 16.37 8.90 10.65
N GLU A 76 15.26 9.23 11.31
CA GLU A 76 14.75 8.49 12.46
C GLU A 76 14.35 7.06 12.05
N ALA A 77 13.58 6.92 10.98
CA ALA A 77 13.13 5.62 10.48
C ALA A 77 14.32 4.73 10.05
N ILE A 78 15.26 5.29 9.29
CA ILE A 78 16.47 4.58 8.85
C ILE A 78 17.31 4.09 10.04
N ARG A 79 17.51 4.92 11.07
CA ARG A 79 18.25 4.53 12.27
C ARG A 79 17.49 3.49 13.09
N THR A 80 16.19 3.70 13.30
CA THR A 80 15.34 2.79 14.08
C THR A 80 15.33 1.38 13.49
N PHE A 81 15.19 1.29 12.19
CA PHE A 81 15.11 0.00 11.48
C PHE A 81 16.46 -0.50 10.98
N ASP A 82 17.55 0.25 11.24
CA ASP A 82 18.91 -0.12 10.87
C ASP A 82 19.08 -0.39 9.38
N VAL A 83 18.53 0.47 8.51
CA VAL A 83 18.60 0.30 7.06
C VAL A 83 20.00 0.70 6.58
N ALA A 84 20.91 -0.28 6.50
CA ALA A 84 22.35 -0.05 6.31
C ALA A 84 22.70 0.67 4.99
N ASP A 85 22.01 0.34 3.91
CA ASP A 85 22.27 0.92 2.58
C ASP A 85 21.37 2.11 2.24
N ARG A 86 20.47 2.53 3.17
CA ARG A 86 19.51 3.62 2.99
C ARG A 86 18.71 3.50 1.69
N PHE A 87 18.39 2.27 1.26
CA PHE A 87 17.74 1.91 -0.01
C PHE A 87 18.53 2.35 -1.26
N LYS A 88 19.75 2.83 -1.16
CA LYS A 88 20.57 3.29 -2.32
C LYS A 88 19.73 4.17 -3.27
N GLY A 89 19.72 3.84 -4.58
CA GLY A 89 18.93 4.54 -5.60
C GLY A 89 17.41 4.42 -5.41
N GLY A 90 16.93 3.48 -4.59
CA GLY A 90 15.51 3.27 -4.28
C GLY A 90 14.94 4.16 -3.16
N TYR A 91 15.75 5.07 -2.59
CA TYR A 91 15.36 5.88 -1.44
C TYR A 91 14.02 6.61 -1.62
N ASN A 92 13.84 7.34 -2.70
CA ASN A 92 12.64 8.13 -2.95
C ASN A 92 11.36 7.30 -3.10
N TYR A 93 11.49 6.02 -3.45
CA TYR A 93 10.39 5.08 -3.59
C TYR A 93 10.08 4.30 -2.32
N SER A 94 11.01 4.33 -1.34
CA SER A 94 10.96 3.43 -0.18
C SER A 94 10.85 4.15 1.16
N ILE A 95 11.22 5.44 1.22
CA ILE A 95 11.30 6.16 2.48
C ILE A 95 9.93 6.42 3.12
N SER A 96 8.90 6.63 2.31
CA SER A 96 7.53 6.85 2.79
C SER A 96 7.00 5.64 3.55
N GLU A 97 7.29 4.43 3.06
CA GLU A 97 6.83 3.17 3.66
C GLU A 97 7.40 2.97 5.05
N ILE A 98 8.71 3.14 5.22
CA ILE A 98 9.32 2.97 6.55
C ILE A 98 8.95 4.09 7.52
N VAL A 99 8.70 5.31 7.03
CA VAL A 99 8.16 6.40 7.87
C VAL A 99 6.74 6.08 8.31
N GLY A 100 5.90 5.57 7.42
CA GLY A 100 4.55 5.14 7.74
C GLY A 100 4.53 4.03 8.80
N ILE A 101 5.39 3.02 8.65
CA ILE A 101 5.55 1.94 9.64
C ILE A 101 6.05 2.48 10.99
N LEU A 102 7.02 3.42 10.98
CA LEU A 102 7.52 4.06 12.20
C LEU A 102 6.40 4.77 12.97
N LYS A 103 5.53 5.50 12.25
CA LYS A 103 4.45 6.31 12.83
C LYS A 103 3.16 5.52 13.12
N CYS A 104 3.03 4.30 12.60
CA CYS A 104 1.89 3.45 12.91
C CYS A 104 1.90 3.02 14.37
N GLU A 105 0.79 3.22 15.09
CA GLU A 105 0.66 2.88 16.52
C GLU A 105 -0.12 1.58 16.75
N THR A 106 -0.73 1.02 15.70
CA THR A 106 -1.54 -0.20 15.80
C THR A 106 -0.78 -1.45 15.37
N LYS A 107 -1.27 -2.63 15.80
CA LYS A 107 -0.69 -3.92 15.43
C LYS A 107 -0.74 -4.18 13.92
N TYR A 108 -1.78 -3.66 13.24
CA TYR A 108 -1.95 -3.81 11.80
C TYR A 108 -1.91 -2.47 11.09
N LEU A 109 -1.30 -2.45 9.89
CA LEU A 109 -1.25 -1.32 8.98
C LEU A 109 -1.73 -1.77 7.61
N LEU A 110 -2.83 -1.17 7.12
CA LEU A 110 -3.26 -1.28 5.73
C LEU A 110 -2.77 -0.07 4.95
N HIS A 111 -1.93 -0.30 3.98
CA HIS A 111 -1.37 0.71 3.09
C HIS A 111 -1.93 0.58 1.67
N PHE A 112 -2.18 1.73 1.06
CA PHE A 112 -2.39 1.88 -0.38
C PHE A 112 -1.46 2.97 -0.92
N SER A 113 -0.74 2.67 -2.00
CA SER A 113 -0.12 3.72 -2.81
C SER A 113 -1.19 4.69 -3.31
N SER A 114 -0.80 5.93 -3.62
CA SER A 114 -1.71 6.99 -4.07
C SER A 114 -2.55 6.65 -5.30
N ASP A 115 -2.06 5.74 -6.12
CA ASP A 115 -2.72 5.27 -7.35
C ASP A 115 -3.44 3.92 -7.19
N SER A 116 -3.53 3.40 -5.96
CA SER A 116 -4.11 2.10 -5.66
C SER A 116 -5.30 2.22 -4.72
N TYR A 117 -6.38 1.46 -4.95
CA TYR A 117 -7.57 1.47 -4.11
C TYR A 117 -8.46 0.24 -4.35
N ILE A 118 -9.34 -0.06 -3.40
CA ILE A 118 -10.41 -1.07 -3.56
C ILE A 118 -11.52 -0.48 -4.43
N ALA A 119 -11.90 -1.20 -5.48
CA ALA A 119 -13.02 -0.80 -6.33
C ALA A 119 -14.35 -0.87 -5.56
N LYS A 120 -15.30 0.01 -5.94
CA LYS A 120 -16.62 0.10 -5.32
C LYS A 120 -17.36 -1.23 -5.31
N GLU A 121 -17.15 -2.08 -6.28
CA GLU A 121 -17.77 -3.41 -6.37
C GLU A 121 -17.41 -4.36 -5.22
N PHE A 122 -16.31 -4.06 -4.51
CA PHE A 122 -15.84 -4.81 -3.33
C PHE A 122 -16.05 -4.06 -2.01
N ALA A 123 -16.73 -2.91 -2.02
CA ALA A 123 -16.85 -2.03 -0.85
C ALA A 123 -17.64 -2.65 0.33
N GLU A 124 -18.28 -3.79 0.15
CA GLU A 124 -18.97 -4.53 1.22
C GLU A 124 -18.16 -5.74 1.72
N SER A 125 -16.95 -5.94 1.20
CA SER A 125 -16.14 -7.10 1.57
C SER A 125 -15.57 -6.99 2.98
N THR A 126 -15.42 -8.14 3.63
CA THR A 126 -14.85 -8.31 4.97
C THR A 126 -13.39 -8.79 4.94
N TRP A 127 -12.72 -8.73 3.78
CA TRP A 127 -11.40 -9.32 3.56
C TRP A 127 -10.34 -8.87 4.58
N ILE A 128 -10.38 -7.62 5.05
CA ILE A 128 -9.43 -7.10 6.04
C ILE A 128 -9.60 -7.83 7.37
N ALA A 129 -10.84 -7.97 7.83
CA ALA A 129 -11.14 -8.67 9.09
C ALA A 129 -10.78 -10.16 8.99
N GLU A 130 -11.10 -10.81 7.87
CA GLU A 130 -10.75 -12.21 7.60
C GLU A 130 -9.22 -12.40 7.54
N ALA A 131 -8.50 -11.51 6.87
CA ALA A 131 -7.05 -11.55 6.78
C ALA A 131 -6.38 -11.37 8.16
N ILE A 132 -6.86 -10.42 8.95
CA ILE A 132 -6.37 -10.20 10.32
C ILE A 132 -6.62 -11.44 11.18
N ASP A 133 -7.80 -12.04 11.08
CA ASP A 133 -8.12 -13.26 11.84
C ASP A 133 -7.15 -14.41 11.50
N ILE A 134 -6.84 -14.62 10.24
CA ILE A 134 -5.84 -15.62 9.81
C ILE A 134 -4.47 -15.29 10.37
N MET A 135 -4.03 -14.02 10.27
CA MET A 135 -2.73 -13.57 10.76
C MET A 135 -2.60 -13.62 12.30
N GLU A 136 -3.72 -13.59 13.04
CA GLU A 136 -3.74 -13.78 14.50
C GLU A 136 -3.55 -15.26 14.89
N HIS A 137 -3.96 -16.20 14.02
CA HIS A 137 -3.89 -17.64 14.28
C HIS A 137 -2.65 -18.32 13.67
N ASP A 138 -1.96 -17.67 12.73
CA ASP A 138 -0.75 -18.18 12.10
C ASP A 138 0.34 -17.11 12.01
N GLU A 139 1.31 -17.18 12.91
CA GLU A 139 2.44 -16.26 12.99
C GLU A 139 3.39 -16.32 11.79
N SER A 140 3.29 -17.33 10.94
CA SER A 140 4.05 -17.39 9.70
C SER A 140 3.49 -16.44 8.65
N ILE A 141 2.23 -16.04 8.74
CA ILE A 141 1.55 -15.14 7.82
C ILE A 141 1.63 -13.72 8.37
N ILE A 142 2.42 -12.87 7.73
CA ILE A 142 2.69 -11.51 8.20
C ILE A 142 2.23 -10.41 7.24
N VAL A 143 1.77 -10.80 6.05
CA VAL A 143 1.27 -9.91 4.99
C VAL A 143 -0.02 -10.44 4.42
N ALA A 144 -0.96 -9.55 4.11
CA ALA A 144 -2.13 -9.85 3.30
C ALA A 144 -2.35 -8.74 2.25
N ASN A 145 -2.91 -9.09 1.10
CA ASN A 145 -3.31 -8.12 0.09
C ASN A 145 -4.50 -8.62 -0.73
N PRO A 146 -5.29 -7.74 -1.35
CA PRO A 146 -6.22 -8.10 -2.42
C PRO A 146 -5.46 -8.51 -3.68
N THR A 147 -6.12 -9.19 -4.61
CA THR A 147 -5.55 -9.50 -5.93
C THR A 147 -5.43 -8.21 -6.76
N TRP A 148 -4.31 -8.06 -7.45
CA TRP A 148 -4.05 -6.90 -8.31
C TRP A 148 -4.82 -6.96 -9.62
N ASN A 149 -5.07 -5.80 -10.23
CA ASN A 149 -5.68 -5.72 -11.54
C ASN A 149 -4.68 -6.06 -12.64
N ASP A 150 -5.22 -6.51 -13.79
CA ASP A 150 -4.41 -6.81 -14.97
C ASP A 150 -3.93 -5.51 -15.64
N HIS A 151 -2.62 -5.28 -15.59
CA HIS A 151 -1.94 -4.15 -16.24
C HIS A 151 -1.59 -4.41 -17.71
N THR A 152 -1.76 -5.64 -18.22
CA THR A 152 -1.31 -6.03 -19.56
C THR A 152 -2.19 -5.49 -20.67
N HIS A 153 -3.39 -5.02 -20.37
CA HIS A 153 -4.26 -4.42 -21.37
C HIS A 153 -3.79 -3.01 -21.73
N ARG A 154 -3.00 -2.92 -22.79
CA ARG A 154 -2.53 -1.69 -23.44
C ARG A 154 -3.73 -0.88 -23.99
N GLY A 155 -4.36 -0.12 -23.12
CA GLY A 155 -5.43 0.80 -23.50
C GLY A 155 -6.38 1.00 -22.33
N TYR A 156 -6.22 2.12 -21.62
CA TYR A 156 -7.22 2.58 -20.68
C TYR A 156 -8.56 2.72 -21.43
N ASN A 157 -9.55 1.97 -20.99
CA ASN A 157 -10.94 2.14 -21.40
C ASN A 157 -11.76 2.33 -20.14
N PRO A 158 -12.23 3.54 -19.82
CA PRO A 158 -12.98 3.83 -18.61
C PRO A 158 -14.32 3.08 -18.53
N PHE A 159 -14.79 2.50 -19.63
CA PHE A 159 -16.05 1.75 -19.72
C PHE A 159 -15.87 0.23 -19.61
N ARG A 160 -14.63 -0.28 -19.53
CA ARG A 160 -14.38 -1.71 -19.33
C ARG A 160 -14.31 -2.03 -17.85
N ARG A 161 -14.99 -3.11 -17.43
CA ARG A 161 -14.80 -3.70 -16.10
C ARG A 161 -13.33 -4.05 -15.94
N HIS A 162 -12.76 -3.72 -14.77
CA HIS A 162 -11.41 -4.12 -14.42
C HIS A 162 -11.30 -5.63 -14.43
N ARG A 163 -10.19 -6.14 -14.95
CA ARG A 163 -9.83 -7.55 -14.85
C ARG A 163 -8.79 -7.68 -13.75
N TYR A 164 -8.95 -8.69 -12.93
CA TYR A 164 -8.03 -8.99 -11.84
C TYR A 164 -7.25 -10.25 -12.17
N ASN A 165 -6.01 -10.32 -11.72
CA ASN A 165 -5.08 -11.42 -12.02
C ASN A 165 -5.29 -12.63 -11.07
N TRP A 166 -6.54 -13.10 -10.95
CA TRP A 166 -6.88 -14.25 -10.10
C TRP A 166 -6.06 -15.50 -10.45
N SER A 167 -5.92 -15.80 -11.73
CA SER A 167 -5.16 -16.96 -12.21
C SER A 167 -3.67 -16.85 -11.94
N GLU A 168 -3.11 -15.64 -12.01
CA GLU A 168 -1.69 -15.40 -11.67
C GLU A 168 -1.49 -15.57 -10.18
N ALA A 169 -2.35 -14.98 -9.34
CA ALA A 169 -2.30 -15.13 -7.89
C ALA A 169 -2.42 -16.61 -7.46
N GLU A 170 -3.28 -17.39 -8.15
CA GLU A 170 -3.40 -18.83 -7.93
C GLU A 170 -2.13 -19.57 -8.33
N SER A 171 -1.56 -19.29 -9.50
CA SER A 171 -0.37 -19.97 -10.02
C SER A 171 0.89 -19.72 -9.18
N GLU A 172 0.96 -18.57 -8.49
CA GLU A 172 2.06 -18.23 -7.57
C GLU A 172 1.85 -18.80 -6.14
N SER A 173 0.72 -19.45 -5.88
CA SER A 173 0.37 -19.93 -4.54
C SER A 173 0.94 -21.31 -4.22
N PHE A 174 1.17 -21.56 -2.93
CA PHE A 174 1.49 -22.87 -2.36
C PHE A 174 0.26 -23.64 -1.89
N GLY A 175 -0.92 -22.98 -1.93
CA GLY A 175 -2.17 -23.54 -1.44
C GLY A 175 -3.18 -22.43 -1.10
N ARG A 176 -4.24 -22.82 -0.36
CA ARG A 176 -5.34 -21.92 -0.04
C ARG A 176 -5.74 -22.02 1.44
N ILE A 177 -6.03 -20.88 2.06
CA ILE A 177 -6.56 -20.76 3.42
C ILE A 177 -7.84 -19.93 3.35
N GLY A 178 -9.00 -20.56 3.51
CA GLY A 178 -10.29 -19.89 3.36
C GLY A 178 -10.44 -19.21 1.99
N ASN A 179 -10.67 -17.89 2.01
CA ASN A 179 -10.80 -17.05 0.84
C ASN A 179 -9.45 -16.41 0.40
N PHE A 180 -8.32 -17.07 0.69
CA PHE A 180 -7.00 -16.54 0.37
C PHE A 180 -6.08 -17.59 -0.23
N TYR A 181 -5.29 -17.20 -1.21
CA TYR A 181 -4.12 -17.95 -1.67
C TYR A 181 -2.95 -17.70 -0.72
N LEU A 182 -2.25 -18.75 -0.30
CA LEU A 182 -1.02 -18.66 0.47
C LEU A 182 0.17 -18.60 -0.48
N GLY A 183 1.04 -17.63 -0.34
CA GLY A 183 2.19 -17.44 -1.22
C GLY A 183 3.32 -16.63 -0.58
N GLN A 184 4.27 -16.24 -1.40
CA GLN A 184 5.36 -15.33 -1.05
C GLN A 184 5.35 -14.11 -1.98
N GLY A 185 6.14 -13.11 -1.66
CA GLY A 185 6.21 -11.86 -2.38
C GLY A 185 5.63 -10.70 -1.58
N PHE A 186 6.00 -9.50 -1.98
CA PHE A 186 5.54 -8.25 -1.38
C PHE A 186 5.24 -7.25 -2.50
N SER A 187 4.27 -6.37 -2.29
CA SER A 187 4.00 -5.25 -3.19
C SER A 187 3.80 -3.99 -2.36
N ASP A 188 4.47 -2.91 -2.73
CA ASP A 188 4.33 -1.60 -2.11
C ASP A 188 3.04 -0.86 -2.51
N GLN A 189 2.30 -1.39 -3.48
CA GLN A 189 1.07 -0.76 -3.95
C GLN A 189 -0.12 -0.96 -3.01
N CYS A 190 -0.26 -2.16 -2.45
CA CYS A 190 -1.27 -2.47 -1.46
C CYS A 190 -0.79 -3.58 -0.56
N TYR A 191 -0.78 -3.33 0.74
CA TYR A 191 -0.45 -4.35 1.74
C TYR A 191 -1.17 -4.10 3.07
N LEU A 192 -1.57 -5.18 3.72
CA LEU A 192 -1.94 -5.25 5.12
C LEU A 192 -0.83 -6.01 5.84
N ILE A 193 -0.15 -5.39 6.79
CA ILE A 193 0.99 -5.98 7.50
C ILE A 193 0.76 -6.03 9.00
N ASN A 194 1.38 -7.05 9.64
CA ASN A 194 1.53 -7.09 11.08
C ASN A 194 2.79 -6.29 11.48
N THR A 195 2.61 -5.09 12.02
CA THR A 195 3.67 -4.13 12.33
C THR A 195 4.69 -4.66 13.34
N ASN A 196 4.35 -5.66 14.15
CA ASN A 196 5.28 -6.28 15.09
C ASN A 196 6.49 -6.93 14.39
N TYR A 197 6.33 -7.36 13.13
CA TYR A 197 7.44 -7.86 12.31
C TYR A 197 8.16 -6.71 11.61
N PHE A 198 7.42 -5.79 11.01
CA PHE A 198 7.97 -4.73 10.14
C PHE A 198 8.66 -3.60 10.92
N LYS A 199 8.41 -3.47 12.21
CA LYS A 199 9.13 -2.55 13.12
C LYS A 199 10.48 -3.07 13.62
N ASN A 200 10.91 -4.24 13.15
CA ASN A 200 12.21 -4.80 13.45
C ASN A 200 13.25 -4.48 12.35
N LYS A 201 14.50 -4.86 12.58
CA LYS A 201 15.63 -4.64 11.66
C LYS A 201 15.62 -5.64 10.49
N ILE A 202 14.55 -5.65 9.71
CA ILE A 202 14.32 -6.62 8.63
C ILE A 202 14.85 -6.18 7.26
N TYR A 203 15.29 -4.93 7.13
CA TYR A 203 15.54 -4.31 5.82
C TYR A 203 16.97 -4.53 5.27
N ASN A 204 17.74 -5.45 5.86
CA ASN A 204 19.09 -5.80 5.41
C ASN A 204 19.19 -7.24 4.87
N TYR A 205 18.07 -7.95 4.79
CA TYR A 205 18.04 -9.30 4.21
C TYR A 205 18.14 -9.25 2.69
N ASN A 206 18.77 -10.27 2.11
CA ASN A 206 18.85 -10.49 0.67
C ASN A 206 18.47 -11.93 0.35
N HIS A 207 17.71 -12.12 -0.72
CA HIS A 207 17.36 -13.44 -1.25
C HIS A 207 17.42 -13.44 -2.78
N PRO A 208 17.97 -14.47 -3.45
CA PRO A 208 18.10 -14.50 -4.91
C PRO A 208 16.79 -14.31 -5.66
N ASP A 209 15.69 -14.89 -5.19
CA ASP A 209 14.37 -14.75 -5.83
C ASP A 209 13.80 -13.33 -5.72
N SER A 210 14.28 -12.52 -4.79
CA SER A 210 13.88 -11.12 -4.67
C SER A 210 14.57 -10.22 -5.73
N ASN A 211 15.51 -10.74 -6.52
CA ASN A 211 16.11 -10.01 -7.66
C ASN A 211 15.13 -9.84 -8.83
N ARG A 212 13.94 -10.45 -8.77
CA ARG A 212 12.84 -10.22 -9.72
C ARG A 212 12.26 -8.81 -9.66
N TYR A 213 12.42 -8.11 -8.55
CA TYR A 213 11.93 -6.74 -8.41
C TYR A 213 12.69 -5.78 -9.32
N PRO A 214 12.03 -4.73 -9.84
CA PRO A 214 12.64 -3.79 -10.76
C PRO A 214 13.90 -3.13 -10.20
N GLU A 215 14.95 -3.03 -11.03
CA GLU A 215 16.21 -2.39 -10.64
C GLU A 215 16.20 -0.86 -10.80
N TYR A 216 15.18 -0.31 -11.43
CA TYR A 216 15.10 1.14 -11.73
C TYR A 216 15.14 2.03 -10.49
N GLY A 217 14.74 1.52 -9.35
CA GLY A 217 14.78 2.20 -8.05
C GLY A 217 15.92 1.74 -7.14
N GLY A 218 16.79 0.84 -7.60
CA GLY A 218 17.85 0.26 -6.77
C GLY A 218 17.31 -0.70 -5.71
N GLU A 219 17.71 -0.53 -4.46
CA GLU A 219 17.23 -1.35 -3.35
C GLU A 219 15.87 -0.84 -2.86
N LEU A 220 14.79 -1.50 -3.26
CA LEU A 220 13.42 -1.11 -2.93
C LEU A 220 12.95 -1.71 -1.60
N PHE A 221 12.03 -1.01 -0.94
CA PHE A 221 11.34 -1.50 0.27
C PHE A 221 10.71 -2.88 0.05
N GLU A 222 9.98 -3.06 -1.06
CA GLU A 222 9.32 -4.33 -1.39
C GLU A 222 10.33 -5.48 -1.57
N LYS A 223 11.48 -5.23 -2.22
CA LYS A 223 12.56 -6.22 -2.38
C LYS A 223 13.10 -6.66 -1.03
N LYS A 224 13.31 -5.73 -0.10
CA LYS A 224 13.84 -6.03 1.24
C LYS A 224 12.83 -6.79 2.09
N CYS A 225 11.55 -6.42 2.01
CA CYS A 225 10.47 -7.14 2.68
C CYS A 225 10.34 -8.58 2.16
N ASP A 226 10.32 -8.77 0.84
CA ASP A 226 10.28 -10.10 0.21
C ASP A 226 11.50 -10.95 0.61
N SER A 227 12.70 -10.34 0.61
CA SER A 227 13.92 -11.05 1.04
C SER A 227 13.84 -11.53 2.49
N TYR A 228 13.37 -10.68 3.40
CA TYR A 228 13.14 -11.06 4.79
C TYR A 228 12.13 -12.21 4.91
N MET A 229 11.02 -12.12 4.21
CA MET A 229 9.97 -13.13 4.25
C MET A 229 10.49 -14.48 3.78
N ARG A 230 11.23 -14.52 2.68
CA ARG A 230 11.81 -15.77 2.13
C ARG A 230 12.82 -16.42 3.07
N VAL A 231 13.76 -15.62 3.59
CA VAL A 231 14.79 -16.13 4.50
C VAL A 231 14.21 -16.66 5.80
N ASN A 232 13.11 -16.08 6.29
CA ASN A 232 12.50 -16.43 7.58
C ASN A 232 11.23 -17.27 7.45
N SER A 233 10.95 -17.87 6.28
CA SER A 233 9.75 -18.67 6.03
C SER A 233 8.46 -17.95 6.45
N LYS A 234 8.38 -16.66 6.10
CA LYS A 234 7.16 -15.87 6.29
C LYS A 234 6.38 -15.78 4.98
N TYR A 235 5.06 -15.67 5.11
CA TYR A 235 4.14 -15.80 4.00
C TYR A 235 3.23 -14.59 3.86
N ARG A 236 2.69 -14.46 2.65
CA ARG A 236 1.61 -13.56 2.27
C ARG A 236 0.36 -14.36 1.97
N ILE A 237 -0.79 -13.81 2.31
CA ILE A 237 -2.08 -14.28 1.80
C ILE A 237 -2.68 -13.26 0.84
N THR A 238 -3.20 -13.73 -0.29
CA THR A 238 -3.82 -12.90 -1.33
C THR A 238 -5.29 -13.25 -1.46
N SER A 239 -6.19 -12.28 -1.30
CA SER A 239 -7.63 -12.51 -1.39
C SER A 239 -8.03 -13.08 -2.75
N THR A 240 -8.90 -14.10 -2.73
CA THR A 240 -9.49 -14.70 -3.94
C THR A 240 -10.82 -14.06 -4.35
N THR A 241 -11.32 -13.10 -3.57
CA THR A 241 -12.64 -12.52 -3.74
C THR A 241 -12.62 -11.00 -3.86
N VAL A 242 -11.51 -10.35 -3.50
CA VAL A 242 -11.36 -8.89 -3.56
C VAL A 242 -10.15 -8.53 -4.39
N GLY A 243 -10.34 -7.57 -5.29
CA GLY A 243 -9.27 -7.00 -6.08
C GLY A 243 -9.04 -5.52 -5.76
N TYR A 244 -7.79 -5.06 -5.94
CA TYR A 244 -7.48 -3.65 -5.95
C TYR A 244 -7.10 -3.19 -7.35
N ILE A 245 -7.35 -1.91 -7.61
CA ILE A 245 -6.97 -1.24 -8.84
C ILE A 245 -5.72 -0.43 -8.56
N SER A 246 -4.72 -0.56 -9.43
CA SER A 246 -3.60 0.37 -9.52
C SER A 246 -3.66 1.07 -10.87
N LYS A 247 -3.56 2.39 -10.89
CA LYS A 247 -3.69 3.23 -12.09
C LYS A 247 -2.47 4.12 -12.26
N ASN A 248 -2.10 4.38 -13.51
CA ASN A 248 -1.15 5.45 -13.79
C ASN A 248 -1.88 6.80 -13.78
N ILE A 249 -1.93 7.45 -12.62
CA ILE A 249 -2.67 8.70 -12.39
C ILE A 249 -2.40 9.76 -13.47
N LYS A 250 -1.16 9.96 -13.87
CA LYS A 250 -0.81 10.97 -14.90
C LYS A 250 -1.49 10.69 -16.25
N LYS A 251 -1.47 9.43 -16.67
CA LYS A 251 -2.04 9.02 -17.96
C LYS A 251 -3.56 9.07 -17.89
N ASP A 252 -4.11 8.61 -16.78
CA ASP A 252 -5.55 8.52 -16.60
C ASP A 252 -6.16 9.90 -16.38
N GLN A 253 -5.52 10.79 -15.61
CA GLN A 253 -5.95 12.17 -15.44
C GLN A 253 -5.97 12.92 -16.78
N TYR A 254 -4.94 12.80 -17.61
CA TYR A 254 -4.89 13.40 -18.95
C TYR A 254 -6.05 12.91 -19.83
N ILE A 255 -6.36 11.61 -19.79
CA ILE A 255 -7.47 11.04 -20.58
C ILE A 255 -8.82 11.54 -20.06
N LEU A 256 -9.01 11.59 -18.74
CA LEU A 256 -10.26 12.06 -18.12
C LEU A 256 -10.51 13.54 -18.41
N GLU A 257 -9.48 14.38 -18.28
CA GLU A 257 -9.54 15.79 -18.62
C GLU A 257 -9.90 16.00 -20.11
N LYS A 258 -9.26 15.24 -21.00
CA LYS A 258 -9.51 15.28 -22.43
C LYS A 258 -10.92 14.83 -22.82
N LEU A 259 -11.50 13.90 -22.04
CA LEU A 259 -12.85 13.37 -22.24
C LEU A 259 -13.92 14.12 -21.42
N HIS A 260 -13.54 15.15 -20.65
CA HIS A 260 -14.41 15.85 -19.69
C HIS A 260 -15.11 14.94 -18.69
N LEU A 261 -14.48 13.81 -18.33
CA LEU A 261 -15.00 12.83 -17.38
C LEU A 261 -14.44 13.10 -15.97
N LYS A 262 -15.25 12.79 -14.94
CA LYS A 262 -14.81 12.82 -13.54
C LYS A 262 -14.22 11.46 -13.12
N TRP A 263 -13.29 11.48 -12.16
CA TRP A 263 -12.84 10.27 -11.49
C TRP A 263 -14.02 9.66 -10.72
N ASP A 264 -14.38 8.42 -11.08
CA ASP A 264 -15.30 7.59 -10.32
C ASP A 264 -14.51 6.43 -9.70
N LEU A 265 -14.43 6.41 -8.36
CA LEU A 265 -13.89 5.30 -7.56
C LEU A 265 -14.99 4.30 -7.26
#